data_a078a12d367c1452361822ecb461557e
#
_entry.id   a078a12d367c1452361822ecb461557e
#
_cell.length_a   1.000
_cell.length_b   1.000
_cell.length_c   1.000
_cell.angle_alpha   90.00
_cell.angle_beta   90.00
_cell.angle_gamma   90.00
#
_symmetry.space_group_name_H-M   'P 1'
#
loop_
_entity.id
_entity.type
_entity.pdbx_description
1 polymer ?
#
loop_
_entity_poly.entity_id
_entity_poly.type
_entity_poly.pdbx_seq_one_letter_code
_entity_poly.pdbx_strand_id
1 'polypeptide(L)' 'MVDARGFLCPMPVVMVQKEVKANKPDALDVLVDDPCAVENVTRFANSQGYKVSVTEDGADFKLALTK' A
#
# COMPACT_ATOMS: atom_id res chain seq x y z
N MET A 1 7.92 5.07 4.16
CA MET A 1 7.50 3.70 3.83
C MET A 1 6.51 3.19 4.88
N VAL A 2 5.49 2.48 4.45
CA VAL A 2 4.52 1.87 5.35
C VAL A 2 4.78 0.36 5.40
N ASP A 3 5.07 -0.17 6.58
CA ASP A 3 5.26 -1.61 6.78
C ASP A 3 3.98 -2.17 7.41
N ALA A 4 3.17 -2.80 6.59
CA ALA A 4 1.89 -3.35 7.01
C ALA A 4 1.90 -4.88 7.06
N ARG A 5 3.09 -5.48 7.12
CA ARG A 5 3.22 -6.93 7.22
C ARG A 5 2.70 -7.41 8.56
N GLY A 6 2.04 -8.55 8.56
CA GLY A 6 1.48 -9.14 9.77
C GLY A 6 0.12 -8.60 10.18
N PHE A 7 -0.43 -7.64 9.42
CA PHE A 7 -1.77 -7.10 9.68
C PHE A 7 -2.79 -7.73 8.75
N LEU A 8 -3.97 -8.01 9.28
CA LEU A 8 -5.08 -8.54 8.50
C LEU A 8 -5.82 -7.43 7.76
N CYS A 9 -6.44 -7.75 6.62
CA CYS A 9 -7.34 -6.82 5.94
C CYS A 9 -8.49 -6.40 6.88
N PRO A 10 -8.88 -5.13 6.90
CA PRO A 10 -8.47 -4.02 6.02
C PRO A 10 -7.38 -3.12 6.61
N MET A 11 -6.64 -3.56 7.62
CA MET A 11 -5.66 -2.71 8.32
C MET A 11 -4.58 -2.10 7.39
N PRO A 12 -3.99 -2.85 6.42
CA PRO A 12 -3.00 -2.24 5.53
C PRO A 12 -3.57 -1.02 4.78
N VAL A 13 -4.81 -1.09 4.32
CA VAL A 13 -5.46 0.03 3.64
C VAL A 13 -5.61 1.22 4.59
N VAL A 14 -6.01 0.97 5.83
CA VAL A 14 -6.18 2.03 6.83
C VAL A 14 -4.85 2.72 7.11
N MET A 15 -3.78 1.95 7.22
CA MET A 15 -2.44 2.50 7.45
C MET A 15 -1.99 3.39 6.29
N VAL A 16 -2.23 2.95 5.05
CA VAL A 16 -1.91 3.74 3.86
C VAL A 16 -2.78 5.00 3.80
N GLN A 17 -4.07 4.89 4.13
CA GLN A 17 -4.96 6.06 4.18
C GLN A 17 -4.44 7.12 5.14
N LYS A 18 -4.02 6.71 6.32
CA LYS A 18 -3.50 7.65 7.32
C LYS A 18 -2.26 8.36 6.81
N GLU A 19 -1.35 7.62 6.19
CA GLU A 19 -0.12 8.21 5.65
C GLU A 19 -0.41 9.19 4.53
N VAL A 20 -1.28 8.83 3.61
CA VAL A 20 -1.66 9.69 2.49
C VAL A 20 -2.32 10.97 2.99
N LYS A 21 -3.22 10.88 3.96
CA LYS A 21 -3.92 12.05 4.50
C LYS A 21 -3.00 12.94 5.31
N ALA A 22 -2.06 12.36 6.04
CA ALA A 22 -1.17 13.12 6.93
C ALA A 22 -0.07 13.83 6.14
N ASN A 23 0.56 13.16 5.19
CA ASN A 23 1.76 13.64 4.52
C ASN A 23 1.57 13.93 3.03
N LYS A 24 0.51 13.44 2.42
CA LYS A 24 0.22 13.59 0.98
C LYS A 24 1.46 13.35 0.11
N PRO A 25 2.14 12.20 0.27
CA PRO A 25 3.39 11.96 -0.43
C PRO A 25 3.17 11.83 -1.94
N ASP A 26 4.15 12.26 -2.73
CA ASP A 26 4.13 12.02 -4.18
C ASP A 26 4.53 10.60 -4.52
N ALA A 27 5.30 9.95 -3.64
CA ALA A 27 5.69 8.56 -3.78
C ALA A 27 5.67 7.91 -2.40
N LEU A 28 5.18 6.67 -2.33
CA LEU A 28 5.07 5.94 -1.09
C LEU A 28 5.29 4.45 -1.36
N ASP A 29 6.14 3.82 -0.57
CA ASP A 29 6.33 2.37 -0.61
C ASP A 29 5.51 1.73 0.50
N VAL A 30 4.84 0.63 0.17
CA VAL A 30 4.03 -0.14 1.13
C VAL A 30 4.46 -1.59 1.08
N LEU A 31 4.71 -2.17 2.25
CA LEU A 31 5.02 -3.60 2.39
C LEU A 31 3.81 -4.32 2.99
N VAL A 32 3.39 -5.39 2.34
CA VAL A 32 2.32 -6.26 2.83
C VAL A 32 2.71 -7.71 2.61
N ASP A 33 2.06 -8.63 3.30
CA ASP A 33 2.33 -10.06 3.17
C ASP A 33 1.09 -10.87 2.79
N ASP A 34 0.02 -10.19 2.37
CA ASP A 34 -1.26 -10.81 2.03
C ASP A 34 -1.72 -10.32 0.66
N PRO A 35 -2.03 -11.22 -0.30
CA PRO A 35 -2.56 -10.82 -1.60
C PRO A 35 -3.83 -9.98 -1.52
N CYS A 36 -4.68 -10.22 -0.52
CA CYS A 36 -5.88 -9.43 -0.30
C CYS A 36 -5.51 -7.98 0.01
N ALA A 37 -4.47 -7.76 0.81
CA ALA A 37 -3.98 -6.41 1.11
C ALA A 37 -3.44 -5.73 -0.14
N VAL A 38 -2.73 -6.46 -1.01
CA VAL A 38 -2.23 -5.92 -2.28
C VAL A 38 -3.37 -5.35 -3.10
N GLU A 39 -4.45 -6.11 -3.27
CA GLU A 39 -5.60 -5.68 -4.04
C GLU A 39 -6.27 -4.45 -3.42
N ASN A 40 -6.50 -4.48 -2.13
CA ASN A 40 -7.19 -3.40 -1.44
C ASN A 40 -6.38 -2.11 -1.44
N VAL A 41 -5.08 -2.18 -1.18
CA VAL A 41 -4.21 -1.00 -1.20
C VAL A 41 -4.12 -0.43 -2.61
N THR A 42 -4.01 -1.29 -3.62
CA THR A 42 -3.97 -0.87 -5.02
C THR A 42 -5.24 -0.11 -5.39
N ARG A 43 -6.39 -0.64 -5.02
CA ARG A 43 -7.68 0.00 -5.30
C ARG A 43 -7.78 1.37 -4.64
N PHE A 44 -7.40 1.46 -3.37
CA PHE A 44 -7.40 2.74 -2.67
C PHE A 44 -6.44 3.73 -3.32
N ALA A 45 -5.22 3.31 -3.62
CA ALA A 45 -4.21 4.19 -4.21
C ALA A 45 -4.68 4.73 -5.57
N ASN A 46 -5.26 3.87 -6.40
CA ASN A 46 -5.81 4.31 -7.69
C ASN A 46 -6.90 5.36 -7.52
N SER A 47 -7.75 5.20 -6.50
CA SER A 47 -8.81 6.17 -6.23
C SER A 47 -8.26 7.53 -5.79
N GLN A 48 -7.04 7.58 -5.28
CA GLN A 48 -6.37 8.81 -4.86
C GLN A 48 -5.45 9.39 -5.94
N GLY A 49 -5.44 8.81 -7.13
CA GLY A 49 -4.63 9.29 -8.24
C GLY A 49 -3.21 8.75 -8.28
N TYR A 50 -2.90 7.73 -7.50
CA TYR A 50 -1.60 7.09 -7.53
C TYR A 50 -1.55 6.00 -8.60
N LYS A 51 -0.37 5.82 -9.17
CA LYS A 51 -0.04 4.63 -9.96
C LYS A 51 0.61 3.62 -9.03
N VAL A 52 0.26 2.36 -9.16
CA VAL A 52 0.76 1.31 -8.27
C VAL A 52 1.58 0.30 -9.08
N SER A 53 2.77 0.04 -8.59
CA SER A 53 3.62 -1.02 -9.11
C SER A 53 3.83 -2.05 -8.00
N VAL A 54 3.52 -3.30 -8.27
CA VAL A 54 3.62 -4.39 -7.30
C VAL A 54 4.82 -5.25 -7.64
N THR A 55 5.68 -5.48 -6.65
CA THR A 55 6.83 -6.36 -6.78
C THR A 55 6.75 -7.42 -5.69
N GLU A 56 6.89 -8.68 -6.06
CA GLU A 56 6.99 -9.77 -5.10
C GLU A 56 8.43 -9.84 -4.56
N ASP A 57 8.54 -9.98 -3.24
CA ASP A 57 9.82 -10.13 -2.57
C ASP A 57 9.71 -11.29 -1.57
N GLY A 58 10.00 -12.50 -2.04
CA GLY A 58 9.80 -13.70 -1.25
C GLY A 58 8.33 -13.93 -0.94
N ALA A 59 7.99 -13.97 0.34
CA ALA A 59 6.60 -14.11 0.80
C ALA A 59 5.88 -12.77 0.91
N ASP A 60 6.61 -11.66 0.71
CA ASP A 60 6.07 -10.31 0.87
C ASP A 60 5.78 -9.66 -0.48
N PHE A 61 5.00 -8.59 -0.45
CA PHE A 61 4.71 -7.78 -1.63
C PHE A 61 5.07 -6.33 -1.33
N LYS A 62 5.79 -5.71 -2.25
CA LYS A 62 6.12 -4.29 -2.15
C LYS A 62 5.30 -3.54 -3.19
N LEU A 63 4.53 -2.57 -2.72
CA LEU A 63 3.73 -1.71 -3.59
C LEU A 63 4.39 -0.33 -3.65
N ALA A 64 4.75 0.10 -4.85
CA ALA A 64 5.29 1.43 -5.07
C ALA A 64 4.17 2.31 -5.61
N LEU A 65 3.74 3.27 -4.81
CA LEU A 65 2.70 4.23 -5.17
C LEU A 65 3.37 5.52 -5.63
N THR A 66 3.01 5.99 -6.82
CA THR A 66 3.56 7.23 -7.38
C THR A 66 2.45 8.06 -8.01
N LYS A 67 2.57 9.37 -7.90
CA LYS A 67 1.68 10.30 -8.59
C LYS A 67 2.24 10.74 -9.93
#